data_79d6319fdb7ad12084fa4e9301a42f09
#
_entry.id   79d6319fdb7ad12084fa4e9301a42f09
#
_cell.length_a   1.000
_cell.length_b   1.000
_cell.length_c   1.000
_cell.angle_alpha   90.00
_cell.angle_beta   90.00
_cell.angle_gamma   90.00
#
_symmetry.space_group_name_H-M   'P 1'
#
loop_
_entity.id
_entity.type
_entity.pdbx_description
1 polymer ?
#
loop_
_entity_poly.entity_id
_entity_poly.type
_entity_poly.pdbx_seq_one_letter_code
_entity_poly.pdbx_strand_id
1 'polypeptide(L)'
;MLFPVSGVKTYIFIPPLVALIVSFFTSMGGVSGAFLLLPFQMSFLNFTSPSVSATNFVFNIVAIPSGVYRYLKEGRMAWPLTYIVILGTLPGVFIGYYLRVLYLPNPRTFKLFVGCVLLYIGVRLIYEITGRAKAGKAKMRALEDKFKERVKQIREQQKGRVASGLPPEAVVKTVSVSLKRVEYEFWGEIFSFSTGAMFILAFIVGIIGGTYGIGGGAIIAPFCVAVFHLPVYTVAGAALMGTFLTSILGVIFYSMIPAKAGMVTSPDWLLGFLFGAGGFVGIYLGARLQKFVPQKFIKLLLGVIIVFLALKYISQFFIR
;
A
#
# COMPACT_ATOMS: atom_id res chain seq x y z
N MET A 1 7.42 27.78 -5.01
CA MET A 1 5.97 27.89 -4.85
C MET A 1 5.60 27.65 -3.40
N LEU A 2 4.66 28.40 -2.83
CA LEU A 2 4.11 28.17 -1.49
C LEU A 2 2.80 27.41 -1.61
N PHE A 3 2.65 26.33 -0.85
CA PHE A 3 1.43 25.54 -0.73
C PHE A 3 0.66 26.02 0.50
N PRO A 4 -0.52 26.65 0.34
CA PRO A 4 -1.11 27.45 1.41
C PRO A 4 -1.64 26.64 2.60
N VAL A 5 -2.11 25.40 2.37
CA VAL A 5 -2.69 24.55 3.42
C VAL A 5 -1.59 23.89 4.26
N SER A 6 -0.54 23.40 3.61
CA SER A 6 0.59 22.74 4.26
C SER A 6 1.66 23.70 4.77
N GLY A 7 1.71 24.94 4.26
CA GLY A 7 2.80 25.89 4.49
C GLY A 7 4.12 25.51 3.83
N VAL A 8 4.13 24.46 3.01
CA VAL A 8 5.32 23.95 2.34
C VAL A 8 5.79 24.95 1.27
N LYS A 9 7.09 25.24 1.28
CA LYS A 9 7.78 25.98 0.22
C LYS A 9 8.68 25.04 -0.54
N THR A 10 8.37 24.76 -1.81
CA THR A 10 9.20 23.90 -2.66
C THR A 10 8.99 24.21 -4.13
N TYR A 11 9.86 23.69 -5.00
CA TYR A 11 9.65 23.78 -6.44
C TYR A 11 8.56 22.83 -6.90
N ILE A 12 7.74 23.26 -7.86
CA ILE A 12 6.56 22.50 -8.33
C ILE A 12 6.89 21.11 -8.89
N PHE A 13 8.11 20.92 -9.39
CA PHE A 13 8.57 19.66 -9.97
C PHE A 13 9.11 18.66 -8.93
N ILE A 14 9.44 19.10 -7.70
CA ILE A 14 9.99 18.22 -6.66
C ILE A 14 8.96 17.17 -6.20
N PRO A 15 7.71 17.52 -5.83
CA PRO A 15 6.72 16.54 -5.40
C PRO A 15 6.49 15.43 -6.43
N PRO A 16 6.20 15.72 -7.72
CA PRO A 16 5.96 14.64 -8.69
C PRO A 16 7.22 13.82 -8.99
N LEU A 17 8.41 14.42 -9.00
CA LEU A 17 9.65 13.70 -9.24
C LEU A 17 9.95 12.70 -8.11
N VAL A 18 9.83 13.15 -6.86
CA VAL A 18 10.05 12.29 -5.69
C VAL A 18 9.01 11.17 -5.64
N ALA A 19 7.74 11.49 -5.89
CA ALA A 19 6.69 10.48 -5.91
C ALA A 19 6.88 9.47 -7.04
N LEU A 20 7.35 9.89 -8.21
CA LEU A 20 7.70 9.01 -9.32
C LEU A 20 8.78 8.01 -8.89
N ILE A 21 9.89 8.50 -8.34
CA ILE A 21 11.02 7.66 -7.91
C ILE A 21 10.58 6.70 -6.80
N VAL A 22 9.94 7.22 -5.75
CA VAL A 22 9.50 6.41 -4.61
C VAL A 22 8.51 5.34 -5.06
N SER A 23 7.49 5.73 -5.83
CA SER A 23 6.46 4.80 -6.30
C SER A 23 6.98 3.76 -7.29
N PHE A 24 7.97 4.12 -8.09
CA PHE A 24 8.66 3.20 -8.99
C PHE A 24 9.30 2.02 -8.21
N PHE A 25 10.11 2.32 -7.19
CA PHE A 25 10.77 1.28 -6.41
C PHE A 25 9.80 0.52 -5.49
N THR A 26 8.86 1.22 -4.85
CA THR A 26 7.92 0.58 -3.92
C THR A 26 6.94 -0.32 -4.62
N SER A 27 6.45 0.04 -5.80
CA SER A 27 5.56 -0.82 -6.59
C SER A 27 6.25 -2.10 -7.07
N MET A 28 7.55 -2.05 -7.37
CA MET A 28 8.35 -3.24 -7.62
C MET A 28 8.45 -4.15 -6.38
N GLY A 29 8.52 -3.56 -5.18
CA GLY A 29 8.55 -4.28 -3.91
C GLY A 29 7.18 -4.83 -3.46
N GLY A 30 6.10 -4.48 -4.16
CA GLY A 30 4.73 -4.88 -3.82
C GLY A 30 4.13 -4.10 -2.65
N VAL A 31 4.62 -2.89 -2.40
CA VAL A 31 4.14 -1.98 -1.34
C VAL A 31 3.78 -0.62 -1.92
N SER A 32 2.88 0.11 -1.25
CA SER A 32 2.50 1.46 -1.68
C SER A 32 3.61 2.47 -1.43
N GLY A 33 3.79 3.44 -2.34
CA GLY A 33 4.70 4.56 -2.16
C GLY A 33 4.35 5.49 -1.00
N ALA A 34 3.10 5.50 -0.59
CA ALA A 34 2.56 6.38 0.44
C ALA A 34 3.33 6.31 1.77
N PHE A 35 3.82 5.12 2.15
CA PHE A 35 4.52 4.95 3.43
C PHE A 35 5.94 5.58 3.45
N LEU A 36 6.59 5.77 2.30
CA LEU A 36 7.85 6.51 2.20
C LEU A 36 7.65 7.99 1.89
N LEU A 37 6.56 8.36 1.19
CA LEU A 37 6.26 9.75 0.90
C LEU A 37 5.93 10.56 2.15
N LEU A 38 5.25 9.97 3.13
CA LEU A 38 4.94 10.67 4.37
C LEU A 38 6.23 11.04 5.15
N PRO A 39 7.21 10.15 5.40
CA PRO A 39 8.50 10.53 5.94
C PRO A 39 9.24 11.60 5.14
N PHE A 40 9.16 11.56 3.82
CA PHE A 40 9.71 12.61 2.97
C PHE A 40 9.05 13.96 3.25
N GLN A 41 7.71 14.01 3.27
CA GLN A 41 6.96 15.22 3.59
C GLN A 41 7.31 15.77 4.97
N MET A 42 7.43 14.89 5.98
CA MET A 42 7.75 15.31 7.36
C MET A 42 9.20 15.75 7.54
N SER A 43 10.16 15.08 6.90
CA SER A 43 11.60 15.29 7.16
C SER A 43 12.24 16.32 6.23
N PHE A 44 11.79 16.40 4.98
CA PHE A 44 12.37 17.30 3.97
C PHE A 44 11.51 18.53 3.72
N LEU A 45 10.19 18.39 3.76
CA LEU A 45 9.28 19.50 3.55
C LEU A 45 8.80 20.14 4.86
N ASN A 46 9.20 19.61 6.01
CA ASN A 46 8.75 20.03 7.35
C ASN A 46 7.22 20.07 7.52
N PHE A 47 6.52 19.24 6.74
CA PHE A 47 5.08 19.15 6.78
C PHE A 47 4.63 18.15 7.86
N THR A 48 4.35 18.66 9.07
CA THR A 48 4.14 17.84 10.27
C THR A 48 2.73 17.91 10.85
N SER A 49 1.88 18.84 10.38
CA SER A 49 0.47 18.92 10.82
C SER A 49 -0.31 17.66 10.42
N PRO A 50 -1.49 17.39 11.05
CA PRO A 50 -2.34 16.26 10.67
C PRO A 50 -2.75 16.25 9.18
N SER A 51 -2.76 17.39 8.53
CA SER A 51 -2.98 17.55 7.09
C SER A 51 -2.02 16.74 6.22
N VAL A 52 -0.82 16.36 6.73
CA VAL A 52 0.12 15.49 6.00
C VAL A 52 -0.49 14.12 5.70
N SER A 53 -1.24 13.54 6.66
CA SER A 53 -1.93 12.26 6.46
C SER A 53 -3.04 12.39 5.40
N ALA A 54 -3.80 13.48 5.43
CA ALA A 54 -4.84 13.76 4.45
C ALA A 54 -4.25 13.99 3.04
N THR A 55 -3.16 14.74 2.94
CA THR A 55 -2.45 14.98 1.67
C THR A 55 -1.91 13.68 1.08
N ASN A 56 -1.44 12.77 1.93
CA ASN A 56 -0.98 11.45 1.51
C ASN A 56 -2.13 10.55 1.01
N PHE A 57 -3.34 10.71 1.53
CA PHE A 57 -4.53 10.07 0.95
C PHE A 57 -4.87 10.62 -0.43
N VAL A 58 -4.74 11.93 -0.67
CA VAL A 58 -4.93 12.52 -2.02
C VAL A 58 -3.92 11.92 -3.00
N PHE A 59 -2.65 11.76 -2.60
CA PHE A 59 -1.66 11.04 -3.40
C PHE A 59 -2.18 9.64 -3.80
N ASN A 60 -2.71 8.85 -2.86
CA ASN A 60 -3.22 7.51 -3.15
C ASN A 60 -4.41 7.54 -4.14
N ILE A 61 -5.34 8.50 -3.98
CA ILE A 61 -6.51 8.63 -4.86
C ILE A 61 -6.08 8.85 -6.31
N VAL A 62 -5.04 9.63 -6.52
CA VAL A 62 -4.53 9.94 -7.88
C VAL A 62 -3.63 8.83 -8.41
N ALA A 63 -2.77 8.25 -7.59
CA ALA A 63 -1.74 7.31 -8.03
C ALA A 63 -2.26 5.88 -8.24
N ILE A 64 -3.18 5.39 -7.37
CA ILE A 64 -3.60 3.99 -7.32
C ILE A 64 -4.49 3.53 -8.47
N PRO A 65 -5.37 4.35 -9.08
CA PRO A 65 -6.27 3.89 -10.14
C PRO A 65 -5.56 3.16 -11.29
N SER A 66 -4.34 3.57 -11.63
CA SER A 66 -3.53 2.89 -12.67
C SER A 66 -3.25 1.43 -12.34
N GLY A 67 -2.96 1.14 -11.07
CA GLY A 67 -2.73 -0.21 -10.58
C GLY A 67 -4.02 -1.03 -10.50
N VAL A 68 -5.10 -0.46 -9.94
CA VAL A 68 -6.41 -1.12 -9.82
C VAL A 68 -6.95 -1.50 -11.20
N TYR A 69 -6.92 -0.58 -12.17
CA TYR A 69 -7.33 -0.84 -13.54
C TYR A 69 -6.62 -2.06 -14.14
N ARG A 70 -5.31 -2.19 -13.89
CA ARG A 70 -4.54 -3.31 -14.39
C ARG A 70 -5.00 -4.64 -13.79
N TYR A 71 -5.23 -4.71 -12.47
CA TYR A 71 -5.71 -5.93 -11.81
C TYR A 71 -7.12 -6.31 -12.25
N LEU A 72 -8.01 -5.32 -12.48
CA LEU A 72 -9.34 -5.55 -13.04
C LEU A 72 -9.25 -6.12 -14.46
N LYS A 73 -8.45 -5.49 -15.32
CA LYS A 73 -8.28 -5.93 -16.71
C LYS A 73 -7.67 -7.32 -16.83
N GLU A 74 -6.79 -7.69 -15.92
CA GLU A 74 -6.15 -8.99 -15.89
C GLU A 74 -7.00 -10.08 -15.18
N GLY A 75 -8.20 -9.76 -14.67
CA GLY A 75 -9.07 -10.72 -13.97
C GLY A 75 -8.50 -11.28 -12.67
N ARG A 76 -7.51 -10.61 -12.07
CA ARG A 76 -6.82 -11.06 -10.84
C ARG A 76 -7.41 -10.49 -9.57
N MET A 77 -8.54 -9.81 -9.64
CA MET A 77 -9.21 -9.24 -8.48
C MET A 77 -9.96 -10.32 -7.71
N ALA A 78 -9.49 -10.66 -6.52
CA ALA A 78 -10.20 -11.54 -5.60
C ALA A 78 -11.33 -10.78 -4.90
N TRP A 79 -12.49 -10.69 -5.55
CA TRP A 79 -13.62 -9.86 -5.09
C TRP A 79 -14.06 -10.13 -3.66
N PRO A 80 -14.23 -11.38 -3.19
CA PRO A 80 -14.60 -11.63 -1.80
C PRO A 80 -13.58 -11.10 -0.80
N LEU A 81 -12.28 -11.27 -1.10
CA LEU A 81 -11.20 -10.69 -0.29
C LEU A 81 -11.27 -9.16 -0.32
N THR A 82 -11.50 -8.58 -1.49
CA THR A 82 -11.62 -7.13 -1.70
C THR A 82 -12.73 -6.54 -0.83
N TYR A 83 -13.91 -7.14 -0.82
CA TYR A 83 -15.04 -6.67 0.00
C TYR A 83 -14.74 -6.73 1.49
N ILE A 84 -14.16 -7.83 1.97
CA ILE A 84 -13.83 -7.99 3.40
C ILE A 84 -12.75 -6.98 3.82
N VAL A 85 -11.75 -6.77 2.97
CA VAL A 85 -10.70 -5.76 3.22
C VAL A 85 -11.32 -4.37 3.29
N ILE A 86 -12.17 -3.99 2.35
CA ILE A 86 -12.86 -2.70 2.35
C ILE A 86 -13.71 -2.54 3.61
N LEU A 87 -14.61 -3.48 3.87
CA LEU A 87 -15.54 -3.40 5.00
C LEU A 87 -14.82 -3.37 6.35
N GLY A 88 -13.71 -4.08 6.49
CA GLY A 88 -12.90 -4.04 7.71
C GLY A 88 -12.09 -2.76 7.85
N THR A 89 -11.48 -2.28 6.76
CA THR A 89 -10.60 -1.10 6.84
C THR A 89 -11.37 0.21 6.97
N LEU A 90 -12.59 0.33 6.44
CA LEU A 90 -13.36 1.57 6.48
C LEU A 90 -13.64 2.07 7.92
N PRO A 91 -14.22 1.27 8.84
CA PRO A 91 -14.41 1.71 10.23
C PRO A 91 -13.06 1.92 10.94
N GLY A 92 -12.02 1.17 10.55
CA GLY A 92 -10.67 1.38 11.06
C GLY A 92 -10.11 2.76 10.71
N VAL A 93 -10.27 3.21 9.46
CA VAL A 93 -9.81 4.56 9.04
C VAL A 93 -10.51 5.66 9.81
N PHE A 94 -11.79 5.51 10.12
CA PHE A 94 -12.52 6.46 10.97
C PHE A 94 -11.89 6.58 12.36
N ILE A 95 -11.62 5.46 13.02
CA ILE A 95 -10.92 5.46 14.31
C ILE A 95 -9.50 6.04 14.16
N GLY A 96 -8.81 5.69 13.07
CA GLY A 96 -7.48 6.20 12.77
C GLY A 96 -7.43 7.73 12.65
N TYR A 97 -8.46 8.35 12.06
CA TYR A 97 -8.62 9.80 12.05
C TYR A 97 -8.62 10.36 13.47
N TYR A 98 -9.48 9.84 14.36
CA TYR A 98 -9.54 10.31 15.75
C TYR A 98 -8.22 10.10 16.49
N LEU A 99 -7.57 8.95 16.32
CA LEU A 99 -6.25 8.71 16.90
C LEU A 99 -5.22 9.76 16.42
N ARG A 100 -5.23 10.09 15.13
CA ARG A 100 -4.31 11.08 14.56
C ARG A 100 -4.56 12.48 15.10
N VAL A 101 -5.83 12.88 15.20
CA VAL A 101 -6.21 14.25 15.53
C VAL A 101 -6.22 14.49 17.04
N LEU A 102 -6.68 13.52 17.83
CA LEU A 102 -6.84 13.69 19.29
C LEU A 102 -5.60 13.24 20.09
N TYR A 103 -5.00 12.13 19.72
CA TYR A 103 -3.92 11.50 20.51
C TYR A 103 -2.53 11.71 19.91
N LEU A 104 -2.43 11.88 18.61
CA LEU A 104 -1.17 12.06 17.89
C LEU A 104 -1.05 13.40 17.12
N PRO A 105 -1.60 14.53 17.67
CA PRO A 105 -1.48 15.83 17.00
C PRO A 105 -0.03 16.33 17.01
N ASN A 106 0.72 15.99 18.07
CA ASN A 106 2.09 16.41 18.24
C ASN A 106 3.01 15.70 17.24
N PRO A 107 3.83 16.44 16.46
CA PRO A 107 4.76 15.85 15.49
C PRO A 107 5.72 14.83 16.08
N ARG A 108 6.14 14.99 17.33
CA ARG A 108 7.10 14.10 18.00
C ARG A 108 6.49 12.72 18.27
N THR A 109 5.30 12.67 18.85
CA THR A 109 4.58 11.41 19.12
C THR A 109 4.13 10.74 17.82
N PHE A 110 3.73 11.52 16.83
CA PHE A 110 3.37 10.99 15.52
C PHE A 110 4.58 10.38 14.79
N LYS A 111 5.76 11.02 14.86
CA LYS A 111 7.00 10.44 14.31
C LYS A 111 7.36 9.12 14.97
N LEU A 112 7.17 8.98 16.30
CA LEU A 112 7.36 7.71 17.00
C LEU A 112 6.42 6.63 16.44
N PHE A 113 5.14 6.93 16.32
CA PHE A 113 4.14 6.02 15.75
C PHE A 113 4.54 5.60 14.33
N VAL A 114 4.87 6.57 13.45
CA VAL A 114 5.36 6.32 12.08
C VAL A 114 6.61 5.45 12.10
N GLY A 115 7.55 5.73 13.00
CA GLY A 115 8.79 4.95 13.17
C GLY A 115 8.51 3.49 13.51
N CYS A 116 7.60 3.22 14.45
CA CYS A 116 7.20 1.85 14.81
C CYS A 116 6.56 1.11 13.63
N VAL A 117 5.67 1.75 12.89
CA VAL A 117 5.04 1.16 11.70
C VAL A 117 6.08 0.87 10.62
N LEU A 118 6.97 1.83 10.34
CA LEU A 118 8.07 1.65 9.38
C LEU A 118 9.03 0.53 9.80
N LEU A 119 9.37 0.45 11.09
CA LEU A 119 10.24 -0.61 11.61
C LEU A 119 9.64 -1.98 11.32
N TYR A 120 8.34 -2.14 11.60
CA TYR A 120 7.63 -3.38 11.30
C TYR A 120 7.69 -3.72 9.80
N ILE A 121 7.36 -2.76 8.92
CA ILE A 121 7.38 -2.95 7.48
C ILE A 121 8.78 -3.29 6.98
N GLY A 122 9.80 -2.54 7.44
CA GLY A 122 11.19 -2.72 7.02
C GLY A 122 11.77 -4.07 7.44
N VAL A 123 11.60 -4.44 8.72
CA VAL A 123 12.01 -5.75 9.24
C VAL A 123 11.30 -6.88 8.48
N ARG A 124 10.02 -6.71 8.19
CA ARG A 124 9.24 -7.67 7.42
C ARG A 124 9.78 -7.86 6.00
N LEU A 125 10.09 -6.78 5.28
CA LEU A 125 10.68 -6.85 3.94
C LEU A 125 12.03 -7.59 3.95
N ILE A 126 12.88 -7.30 4.95
CA ILE A 126 14.16 -7.99 5.12
C ILE A 126 13.93 -9.47 5.46
N TYR A 127 12.99 -9.77 6.37
CA TYR A 127 12.68 -11.15 6.73
C TYR A 127 12.20 -11.98 5.53
N GLU A 128 11.42 -11.39 4.63
CA GLU A 128 10.92 -12.08 3.43
C GLU A 128 12.01 -12.57 2.47
N ILE A 129 13.20 -11.96 2.51
CA ILE A 129 14.35 -12.36 1.68
C ILE A 129 15.25 -13.38 2.36
N THR A 130 15.10 -13.60 3.67
CA THR A 130 15.92 -14.57 4.43
C THR A 130 15.54 -16.02 4.10
N GLY A 131 16.47 -16.94 4.32
CA GLY A 131 16.31 -18.36 4.04
C GLY A 131 15.20 -19.04 4.84
N ARG A 132 14.95 -18.57 6.08
CA ARG A 132 13.91 -19.13 6.97
C ARG A 132 12.48 -18.94 6.43
N ALA A 133 12.23 -17.83 5.71
CA ALA A 133 10.95 -17.64 5.01
C ALA A 133 10.77 -18.58 3.81
N LYS A 134 11.84 -19.28 3.39
CA LYS A 134 11.82 -20.14 2.19
C LYS A 134 11.15 -21.49 2.43
N ALA A 135 11.28 -22.10 3.59
CA ALA A 135 10.80 -23.45 3.85
C ALA A 135 9.26 -23.57 3.84
N GLY A 136 8.55 -22.58 4.39
CA GLY A 136 7.06 -22.59 4.41
C GLY A 136 6.40 -22.13 3.10
N LYS A 137 7.19 -21.65 2.12
CA LYS A 137 6.69 -21.03 0.90
C LYS A 137 6.99 -21.83 -0.39
N ALA A 138 7.50 -23.05 -0.29
CA ALA A 138 7.88 -23.85 -1.46
C ALA A 138 6.71 -24.04 -2.44
N LYS A 139 5.53 -24.40 -1.92
CA LYS A 139 4.31 -24.57 -2.73
C LYS A 139 3.88 -23.25 -3.40
N MET A 140 3.93 -22.14 -2.66
CA MET A 140 3.56 -20.82 -3.18
C MET A 140 4.55 -20.34 -4.26
N ARG A 141 5.84 -20.62 -4.10
CA ARG A 141 6.85 -20.29 -5.12
C ARG A 141 6.68 -21.12 -6.39
N ALA A 142 6.40 -22.41 -6.25
CA ALA A 142 6.12 -23.26 -7.40
C ALA A 142 4.95 -22.72 -8.23
N LEU A 143 3.91 -22.21 -7.56
CA LEU A 143 2.78 -21.50 -8.19
C LEU A 143 3.21 -20.19 -8.86
N GLU A 144 3.99 -19.38 -8.19
CA GLU A 144 4.51 -18.13 -8.74
C GLU A 144 5.43 -18.36 -9.95
N ASP A 145 6.25 -19.38 -9.90
CA ASP A 145 7.16 -19.74 -10.98
C ASP A 145 6.40 -20.33 -12.18
N LYS A 146 5.43 -21.22 -11.96
CA LYS A 146 4.49 -21.68 -13.01
C LYS A 146 3.75 -20.50 -13.66
N PHE A 147 3.31 -19.53 -12.85
CA PHE A 147 2.67 -18.31 -13.38
C PHE A 147 3.62 -17.54 -14.31
N LYS A 148 4.86 -17.29 -13.88
CA LYS A 148 5.85 -16.56 -14.67
C LYS A 148 6.20 -17.28 -15.96
N GLU A 149 6.42 -18.60 -15.89
CA GLU A 149 6.74 -19.42 -17.05
C GLU A 149 5.60 -19.44 -18.06
N ARG A 150 4.38 -19.60 -17.61
CA ARG A 150 3.20 -19.62 -18.47
C ARG A 150 2.94 -18.26 -19.13
N VAL A 151 3.08 -17.17 -18.37
CA VAL A 151 3.01 -15.80 -18.91
C VAL A 151 4.10 -15.57 -19.97
N LYS A 152 5.31 -16.11 -19.76
CA LYS A 152 6.41 -16.05 -20.74
C LYS A 152 6.08 -16.82 -22.02
N GLN A 153 5.59 -18.06 -21.89
CA GLN A 153 5.20 -18.91 -23.04
C GLN A 153 4.10 -18.29 -23.90
N ILE A 154 3.05 -17.76 -23.26
CA ILE A 154 1.94 -17.07 -23.96
C ILE A 154 2.46 -15.86 -24.72
N ARG A 155 3.42 -15.14 -24.15
CA ARG A 155 4.01 -13.96 -24.77
C ARG A 155 4.92 -14.31 -25.96
N GLU A 156 5.63 -15.44 -25.91
CA GLU A 156 6.46 -15.95 -27.01
C GLU A 156 5.62 -16.47 -28.16
N GLN A 157 4.46 -17.08 -27.88
CA GLN A 157 3.53 -17.57 -28.90
C GLN A 157 2.75 -16.45 -29.59
N GLN A 158 2.53 -15.31 -28.92
CA GLN A 158 1.82 -14.16 -29.47
C GLN A 158 2.81 -13.09 -29.99
N LYS A 159 3.57 -13.42 -31.04
CA LYS A 159 4.41 -12.44 -31.74
C LYS A 159 3.57 -11.22 -32.17
N GLY A 160 3.75 -10.09 -31.48
CA GLY A 160 3.32 -8.77 -31.95
C GLY A 160 1.95 -8.25 -31.50
N ARG A 161 1.11 -9.00 -30.81
CA ARG A 161 -0.12 -8.47 -30.19
C ARG A 161 0.01 -8.45 -28.67
N VAL A 162 0.01 -7.26 -28.11
CA VAL A 162 -0.18 -7.04 -26.65
C VAL A 162 -1.65 -7.37 -26.35
N ALA A 163 -2.02 -8.65 -26.47
CA ALA A 163 -3.30 -9.11 -25.99
C ALA A 163 -3.19 -9.22 -24.45
N SER A 164 -3.95 -8.42 -23.79
CA SER A 164 -4.18 -8.42 -22.35
C SER A 164 -5.06 -9.61 -21.94
N GLY A 165 -4.75 -10.82 -22.40
CA GLY A 165 -5.47 -12.02 -22.03
C GLY A 165 -4.56 -12.93 -21.22
N LEU A 166 -4.73 -12.95 -19.89
CA LEU A 166 -4.27 -14.09 -19.10
C LEU A 166 -5.12 -15.31 -19.49
N PRO A 167 -4.53 -16.54 -19.41
CA PRO A 167 -5.31 -17.74 -19.64
C PRO A 167 -6.48 -17.82 -18.64
N PRO A 168 -7.61 -18.47 -19.01
CA PRO A 168 -8.80 -18.56 -18.17
C PRO A 168 -8.52 -19.12 -16.75
N GLU A 169 -7.45 -19.91 -16.62
CA GLU A 169 -7.00 -20.49 -15.34
C GLU A 169 -6.34 -19.45 -14.41
N ALA A 170 -5.85 -18.34 -14.96
CA ALA A 170 -5.24 -17.25 -14.20
C ALA A 170 -6.27 -16.22 -13.69
N VAL A 171 -7.53 -16.35 -14.09
CA VAL A 171 -8.61 -15.53 -13.60
C VAL A 171 -9.06 -16.06 -12.24
N VAL A 172 -9.14 -15.18 -11.25
CA VAL A 172 -9.64 -15.56 -9.92
C VAL A 172 -11.13 -15.87 -10.01
N LYS A 173 -11.51 -17.08 -9.61
CA LYS A 173 -12.92 -17.52 -9.54
C LYS A 173 -13.33 -17.70 -8.08
N THR A 174 -14.43 -17.09 -7.70
CA THR A 174 -15.02 -17.30 -6.38
C THR A 174 -15.68 -18.67 -6.33
N VAL A 175 -15.30 -19.50 -5.37
CA VAL A 175 -15.86 -20.85 -5.15
C VAL A 175 -16.98 -20.80 -4.12
N SER A 176 -16.70 -20.28 -2.92
CA SER A 176 -17.69 -20.13 -1.87
C SER A 176 -17.45 -18.89 -1.04
N VAL A 177 -18.53 -18.27 -0.57
CA VAL A 177 -18.49 -17.12 0.34
C VAL A 177 -19.43 -17.37 1.49
N SER A 178 -18.89 -17.46 2.70
CA SER A 178 -19.68 -17.58 3.92
C SER A 178 -19.13 -16.66 5.02
N LEU A 179 -19.93 -16.44 6.07
CA LEU A 179 -19.50 -15.67 7.24
C LEU A 179 -18.34 -16.33 8.00
N LYS A 180 -18.14 -17.64 7.84
CA LYS A 180 -17.06 -18.37 8.52
C LYS A 180 -15.81 -18.46 7.65
N ARG A 181 -15.97 -18.73 6.36
CA ARG A 181 -14.86 -19.02 5.46
C ARG A 181 -15.16 -18.56 4.03
N VAL A 182 -14.15 -18.04 3.37
CA VAL A 182 -14.17 -17.71 1.95
C VAL A 182 -13.19 -18.59 1.21
N GLU A 183 -13.62 -19.06 0.03
CA GLU A 183 -12.82 -19.91 -0.85
C GLU A 183 -12.84 -19.34 -2.27
N TYR A 184 -11.69 -19.28 -2.89
CA TYR A 184 -11.54 -18.88 -4.28
C TYR A 184 -10.50 -19.74 -4.99
N GLU A 185 -10.69 -19.95 -6.27
CA GLU A 185 -9.77 -20.69 -7.13
C GLU A 185 -8.84 -19.74 -7.86
N PHE A 186 -7.57 -20.09 -7.94
CA PHE A 186 -6.55 -19.41 -8.73
C PHE A 186 -5.55 -20.44 -9.22
N TRP A 187 -5.35 -20.56 -10.53
CA TRP A 187 -4.49 -21.55 -11.18
C TRP A 187 -4.86 -23.03 -10.85
N GLY A 188 -6.15 -23.33 -10.75
CA GLY A 188 -6.63 -24.66 -10.41
C GLY A 188 -6.42 -25.07 -8.96
N GLU A 189 -5.89 -24.17 -8.11
CA GLU A 189 -5.77 -24.41 -6.67
C GLU A 189 -6.78 -23.57 -5.89
N ILE A 190 -7.37 -24.19 -4.85
CA ILE A 190 -8.34 -23.55 -3.96
C ILE A 190 -7.60 -22.92 -2.79
N PHE A 191 -7.80 -21.64 -2.62
CA PHE A 191 -7.31 -20.84 -1.50
C PHE A 191 -8.47 -20.47 -0.60
N SER A 192 -8.24 -20.52 0.70
CA SER A 192 -9.28 -20.24 1.68
C SER A 192 -8.75 -19.47 2.89
N PHE A 193 -9.61 -18.65 3.48
CA PHE A 193 -9.31 -17.90 4.69
C PHE A 193 -10.56 -17.69 5.55
N SER A 194 -10.35 -17.48 6.85
CA SER A 194 -11.42 -17.14 7.78
C SER A 194 -11.89 -15.71 7.56
N THR A 195 -13.19 -15.54 7.33
CA THR A 195 -13.82 -14.22 7.10
C THR A 195 -13.63 -13.31 8.30
N GLY A 196 -13.89 -13.81 9.52
CA GLY A 196 -13.76 -13.03 10.75
C GLY A 196 -12.31 -12.61 11.04
N ALA A 197 -11.35 -13.55 10.89
CA ALA A 197 -9.94 -13.22 11.12
C ALA A 197 -9.41 -12.20 10.10
N MET A 198 -9.84 -12.29 8.84
CA MET A 198 -9.50 -11.31 7.80
C MET A 198 -10.12 -9.95 8.07
N PHE A 199 -11.38 -9.91 8.53
CA PHE A 199 -12.05 -8.67 8.90
C PHE A 199 -11.35 -7.97 10.07
N ILE A 200 -11.00 -8.71 11.14
CA ILE A 200 -10.28 -8.16 12.29
C ILE A 200 -8.90 -7.62 11.86
N LEU A 201 -8.17 -8.38 11.03
CA LEU A 201 -6.91 -7.91 10.47
C LEU A 201 -7.10 -6.61 9.69
N ALA A 202 -8.09 -6.59 8.78
CA ALA A 202 -8.41 -5.42 7.97
C ALA A 202 -8.79 -4.21 8.83
N PHE A 203 -9.54 -4.42 9.90
CA PHE A 203 -9.92 -3.39 10.86
C PHE A 203 -8.71 -2.78 11.57
N ILE A 204 -7.82 -3.61 12.12
CA ILE A 204 -6.59 -3.13 12.78
C ILE A 204 -5.69 -2.38 11.80
N VAL A 205 -5.51 -2.95 10.60
CA VAL A 205 -4.71 -2.31 9.54
C VAL A 205 -5.36 -1.01 9.06
N GLY A 206 -6.69 -0.95 9.04
CA GLY A 206 -7.46 0.27 8.78
C GLY A 206 -7.18 1.39 9.80
N ILE A 207 -7.12 1.06 11.09
CA ILE A 207 -6.76 2.02 12.14
C ILE A 207 -5.35 2.57 11.90
N ILE A 208 -4.37 1.69 11.68
CA ILE A 208 -2.98 2.09 11.42
C ILE A 208 -2.89 2.95 10.15
N GLY A 209 -3.51 2.47 9.07
CA GLY A 209 -3.51 3.16 7.78
C GLY A 209 -4.23 4.50 7.79
N GLY A 210 -5.32 4.61 8.56
CA GLY A 210 -6.07 5.85 8.77
C GLY A 210 -5.29 6.89 9.56
N THR A 211 -4.62 6.46 10.61
CA THR A 211 -3.75 7.31 11.43
C THR A 211 -2.54 7.81 10.65
N TYR A 212 -1.91 6.91 9.91
CA TYR A 212 -0.71 7.21 9.13
C TYR A 212 -1.03 8.03 7.87
N GLY A 213 -2.18 7.80 7.22
CA GLY A 213 -2.50 8.36 5.92
C GLY A 213 -2.01 7.54 4.73
N ILE A 214 -1.78 6.23 4.91
CA ILE A 214 -1.33 5.33 3.83
C ILE A 214 -2.45 4.48 3.24
N GLY A 215 -3.62 4.47 3.89
CA GLY A 215 -4.73 3.57 3.56
C GLY A 215 -4.50 2.14 4.04
N GLY A 216 -5.59 1.46 4.40
CA GLY A 216 -5.52 0.15 5.04
C GLY A 216 -4.88 -0.95 4.18
N GLY A 217 -5.12 -0.94 2.88
CA GLY A 217 -4.62 -1.98 1.98
C GLY A 217 -3.10 -2.02 1.84
N ALA A 218 -2.41 -0.91 2.04
CA ALA A 218 -0.95 -0.83 1.86
C ALA A 218 -0.18 -1.80 2.78
N ILE A 219 -0.70 -2.06 3.97
CA ILE A 219 -0.07 -2.92 4.97
C ILE A 219 -0.66 -4.34 4.95
N ILE A 220 -1.91 -4.52 4.48
CA ILE A 220 -2.62 -5.79 4.60
C ILE A 220 -1.99 -6.91 3.75
N ALA A 221 -1.42 -6.57 2.58
CA ALA A 221 -0.89 -7.56 1.65
C ALA A 221 0.18 -8.48 2.27
N PRO A 222 1.20 -7.97 2.99
CA PRO A 222 2.17 -8.81 3.67
C PRO A 222 1.54 -9.79 4.68
N PHE A 223 0.50 -9.35 5.40
CA PHE A 223 -0.19 -10.23 6.36
C PHE A 223 -0.99 -11.34 5.66
N CYS A 224 -1.71 -11.01 4.58
CA CYS A 224 -2.44 -12.01 3.81
C CYS A 224 -1.53 -13.12 3.29
N VAL A 225 -0.34 -12.75 2.83
CA VAL A 225 0.64 -13.73 2.35
C VAL A 225 1.23 -14.55 3.48
N ALA A 226 1.50 -13.93 4.63
CA ALA A 226 2.23 -14.60 5.70
C ALA A 226 1.37 -15.42 6.65
N VAL A 227 0.18 -14.91 6.98
CA VAL A 227 -0.73 -15.51 7.96
C VAL A 227 -1.72 -16.42 7.26
N PHE A 228 -2.29 -15.96 6.15
CA PHE A 228 -3.31 -16.70 5.42
C PHE A 228 -2.77 -17.50 4.23
N HIS A 229 -1.46 -17.39 3.93
CA HIS A 229 -0.79 -18.08 2.83
C HIS A 229 -1.46 -17.85 1.47
N LEU A 230 -1.99 -16.65 1.25
CA LEU A 230 -2.64 -16.28 0.00
C LEU A 230 -1.61 -15.84 -1.05
N PRO A 231 -1.85 -16.10 -2.34
CA PRO A 231 -0.95 -15.68 -3.42
C PRO A 231 -0.86 -14.15 -3.51
N VAL A 232 0.36 -13.61 -3.61
CA VAL A 232 0.58 -12.15 -3.75
C VAL A 232 -0.20 -11.57 -4.91
N TYR A 233 -0.32 -12.32 -6.01
CA TYR A 233 -0.99 -11.87 -7.24
C TYR A 233 -2.50 -11.63 -7.08
N THR A 234 -3.16 -12.34 -6.16
CA THR A 234 -4.60 -12.18 -5.87
C THR A 234 -4.84 -11.15 -4.78
N VAL A 235 -3.90 -11.07 -3.82
CA VAL A 235 -3.99 -10.13 -2.69
C VAL A 235 -3.71 -8.69 -3.12
N ALA A 236 -2.77 -8.49 -4.04
CA ALA A 236 -2.33 -7.14 -4.42
C ALA A 236 -3.45 -6.28 -5.01
N GLY A 237 -4.34 -6.87 -5.83
CA GLY A 237 -5.50 -6.17 -6.37
C GLY A 237 -6.48 -5.73 -5.27
N ALA A 238 -6.81 -6.65 -4.35
CA ALA A 238 -7.68 -6.37 -3.21
C ALA A 238 -7.10 -5.29 -2.28
N ALA A 239 -5.80 -5.35 -2.01
CA ALA A 239 -5.08 -4.38 -1.21
C ALA A 239 -5.09 -2.98 -1.82
N LEU A 240 -4.84 -2.87 -3.13
CA LEU A 240 -4.87 -1.58 -3.85
C LEU A 240 -6.29 -1.00 -3.87
N MET A 241 -7.32 -1.80 -4.18
CA MET A 241 -8.70 -1.33 -4.16
C MET A 241 -9.12 -0.87 -2.75
N GLY A 242 -8.76 -1.65 -1.72
CA GLY A 242 -8.97 -1.26 -0.33
C GLY A 242 -8.27 0.05 0.03
N THR A 243 -7.01 0.24 -0.39
CA THR A 243 -6.28 1.50 -0.19
C THR A 243 -6.96 2.66 -0.91
N PHE A 244 -7.39 2.47 -2.14
CA PHE A 244 -8.06 3.50 -2.92
C PHE A 244 -9.35 3.99 -2.24
N LEU A 245 -10.25 3.08 -1.88
CA LEU A 245 -11.53 3.43 -1.25
C LEU A 245 -11.34 4.00 0.16
N THR A 246 -10.43 3.43 0.95
CA THR A 246 -10.12 3.97 2.28
C THR A 246 -9.46 5.34 2.22
N SER A 247 -8.71 5.64 1.15
CA SER A 247 -8.13 6.97 0.94
C SER A 247 -9.20 8.01 0.61
N ILE A 248 -10.22 7.67 -0.18
CA ILE A 248 -11.36 8.56 -0.46
C ILE A 248 -12.07 8.90 0.85
N LEU A 249 -12.44 7.89 1.65
CA LEU A 249 -13.09 8.14 2.96
C LEU A 249 -12.16 8.85 3.94
N GLY A 250 -10.87 8.54 3.92
CA GLY A 250 -9.88 9.26 4.72
C GLY A 250 -9.88 10.75 4.40
N VAL A 251 -9.83 11.14 3.12
CA VAL A 251 -9.92 12.56 2.72
C VAL A 251 -11.23 13.19 3.20
N ILE A 252 -12.37 12.48 3.07
CA ILE A 252 -13.66 12.98 3.55
C ILE A 252 -13.62 13.22 5.07
N PHE A 253 -13.14 12.26 5.85
CA PHE A 253 -13.08 12.41 7.32
C PHE A 253 -12.15 13.56 7.73
N TYR A 254 -10.96 13.65 7.14
CA TYR A 254 -10.01 14.72 7.45
C TYR A 254 -10.45 16.11 6.99
N SER A 255 -11.36 16.19 5.99
CA SER A 255 -11.88 17.45 5.46
C SER A 255 -13.16 17.91 6.16
N MET A 256 -14.04 16.99 6.57
CA MET A 256 -15.40 17.31 7.02
C MET A 256 -15.57 17.23 8.53
N ILE A 257 -14.78 16.37 9.22
CA ILE A 257 -14.93 16.24 10.67
C ILE A 257 -14.16 17.39 11.36
N PRO A 258 -14.82 18.17 12.24
CA PRO A 258 -14.18 19.26 12.93
C PRO A 258 -13.00 18.78 13.80
N ALA A 259 -11.89 19.48 13.69
CA ALA A 259 -10.72 19.32 14.57
C ALA A 259 -10.71 20.40 15.65
N LYS A 260 -9.77 20.31 16.60
CA LYS A 260 -9.55 21.36 17.59
C LYS A 260 -9.23 22.69 16.92
N ALA A 261 -9.66 23.79 17.52
CA ALA A 261 -9.39 25.14 17.02
C ALA A 261 -7.88 25.33 16.73
N GLY A 262 -7.58 25.91 15.58
CA GLY A 262 -6.20 26.13 15.12
C GLY A 262 -5.50 24.92 14.48
N MET A 263 -6.14 23.75 14.40
CA MET A 263 -5.55 22.56 13.80
C MET A 263 -6.02 22.40 12.36
N VAL A 264 -5.08 22.35 11.41
CA VAL A 264 -5.35 22.08 9.99
C VAL A 264 -5.30 20.58 9.76
N THR A 265 -6.44 19.99 9.37
CA THR A 265 -6.58 18.56 9.05
C THR A 265 -6.87 18.32 7.58
N SER A 266 -7.49 19.28 6.88
CA SER A 266 -7.81 19.17 5.45
C SER A 266 -6.54 18.98 4.61
N PRO A 267 -6.62 18.23 3.50
CA PRO A 267 -5.48 17.98 2.66
C PRO A 267 -5.00 19.24 1.93
N ASP A 268 -3.72 19.32 1.64
CA ASP A 268 -3.22 20.19 0.60
C ASP A 268 -3.42 19.53 -0.75
N TRP A 269 -4.52 19.90 -1.41
CA TRP A 269 -4.98 19.26 -2.64
C TRP A 269 -3.96 19.33 -3.76
N LEU A 270 -3.35 20.52 -3.95
CA LEU A 270 -2.39 20.71 -5.02
C LEU A 270 -1.13 19.89 -4.80
N LEU A 271 -0.61 19.90 -3.57
CA LEU A 271 0.56 19.11 -3.20
C LEU A 271 0.29 17.61 -3.34
N GLY A 272 -0.86 17.15 -2.86
CA GLY A 272 -1.29 15.76 -2.97
C GLY A 272 -1.49 15.31 -4.41
N PHE A 273 -2.07 16.17 -5.26
CA PHE A 273 -2.23 15.92 -6.69
C PHE A 273 -0.88 15.82 -7.42
N LEU A 274 0.06 16.72 -7.13
CA LEU A 274 1.40 16.68 -7.73
C LEU A 274 2.15 15.40 -7.34
N PHE A 275 2.11 15.01 -6.06
CA PHE A 275 2.63 13.71 -5.65
C PHE A 275 1.91 12.57 -6.36
N GLY A 276 0.59 12.64 -6.46
CA GLY A 276 -0.26 11.64 -7.12
C GLY A 276 0.08 11.46 -8.59
N ALA A 277 0.28 12.53 -9.32
CA ALA A 277 0.63 12.49 -10.74
C ALA A 277 1.99 11.80 -10.97
N GLY A 278 3.01 12.13 -10.17
CA GLY A 278 4.28 11.43 -10.20
C GLY A 278 4.15 9.96 -9.80
N GLY A 279 3.36 9.69 -8.76
CA GLY A 279 3.07 8.34 -8.29
C GLY A 279 2.37 7.46 -9.32
N PHE A 280 1.41 8.02 -10.06
CA PHE A 280 0.70 7.34 -11.15
C PHE A 280 1.67 6.79 -12.20
N VAL A 281 2.59 7.63 -12.65
CA VAL A 281 3.64 7.25 -13.62
C VAL A 281 4.61 6.25 -12.97
N GLY A 282 5.04 6.50 -11.74
CA GLY A 282 5.96 5.64 -11.00
C GLY A 282 5.41 4.23 -10.77
N ILE A 283 4.15 4.10 -10.34
CA ILE A 283 3.48 2.79 -10.16
C ILE A 283 3.38 2.05 -11.49
N TYR A 284 2.97 2.73 -12.55
CA TYR A 284 2.85 2.13 -13.87
C TYR A 284 4.19 1.58 -14.37
N LEU A 285 5.24 2.39 -14.32
CA LEU A 285 6.58 2.01 -14.77
C LEU A 285 7.19 0.93 -13.89
N GLY A 286 7.06 1.04 -12.56
CA GLY A 286 7.58 0.06 -11.62
C GLY A 286 6.91 -1.31 -11.78
N ALA A 287 5.59 -1.34 -11.90
CA ALA A 287 4.86 -2.58 -12.17
C ALA A 287 5.25 -3.22 -13.52
N ARG A 288 5.53 -2.40 -14.53
CA ARG A 288 5.99 -2.88 -15.85
C ARG A 288 7.40 -3.46 -15.80
N LEU A 289 8.30 -2.85 -15.04
CA LEU A 289 9.72 -3.21 -14.98
C LEU A 289 10.05 -4.23 -13.87
N GLN A 290 9.13 -4.48 -12.94
CA GLN A 290 9.28 -5.44 -11.84
C GLN A 290 9.82 -6.82 -12.27
N LYS A 291 9.45 -7.27 -13.45
CA LYS A 291 9.86 -8.56 -14.01
C LYS A 291 11.34 -8.64 -14.39
N PHE A 292 12.02 -7.51 -14.63
CA PHE A 292 13.41 -7.43 -15.05
C PHE A 292 14.38 -7.25 -13.87
N VAL A 293 13.87 -6.83 -12.71
CA VAL A 293 14.70 -6.53 -11.55
C VAL A 293 14.51 -7.63 -10.49
N PRO A 294 15.60 -8.17 -9.93
CA PRO A 294 15.52 -9.17 -8.89
C PRO A 294 14.78 -8.63 -7.65
N GLN A 295 13.65 -9.23 -7.32
CA GLN A 295 12.81 -8.79 -6.19
C GLN A 295 13.58 -8.75 -4.86
N LYS A 296 14.58 -9.62 -4.68
CA LYS A 296 15.42 -9.63 -3.49
C LYS A 296 16.19 -8.33 -3.31
N PHE A 297 16.76 -7.81 -4.39
CA PHE A 297 17.52 -6.55 -4.36
C PHE A 297 16.62 -5.37 -3.98
N ILE A 298 15.46 -5.27 -4.61
CA ILE A 298 14.50 -4.20 -4.33
C ILE A 298 14.01 -4.26 -2.89
N LYS A 299 13.62 -5.45 -2.41
CA LYS A 299 13.15 -5.64 -1.02
C LYS A 299 14.23 -5.33 0.00
N LEU A 300 15.49 -5.69 -0.29
CA LEU A 300 16.62 -5.37 0.57
C LEU A 300 16.87 -3.86 0.61
N LEU A 301 16.95 -3.22 -0.55
CA LEU A 301 17.16 -1.77 -0.65
C LEU A 301 16.06 -1.00 0.10
N LEU A 302 14.80 -1.31 -0.18
CA LEU A 302 13.67 -0.70 0.52
C LEU A 302 13.68 -1.00 2.01
N GLY A 303 13.92 -2.25 2.39
CA GLY A 303 13.96 -2.67 3.78
C GLY A 303 15.03 -1.91 4.59
N VAL A 304 16.23 -1.75 4.04
CA VAL A 304 17.31 -0.99 4.69
C VAL A 304 16.95 0.49 4.84
N ILE A 305 16.45 1.12 3.78
CA ILE A 305 16.03 2.53 3.81
C ILE A 305 14.92 2.73 4.87
N ILE A 306 13.93 1.85 4.88
CA ILE A 306 12.78 1.94 5.79
C ILE A 306 13.23 1.75 7.25
N VAL A 307 14.08 0.74 7.53
CA VAL A 307 14.61 0.51 8.88
C VAL A 307 15.45 1.71 9.35
N PHE A 308 16.28 2.26 8.47
CA PHE A 308 17.07 3.45 8.80
C PHE A 308 16.17 4.64 9.18
N LEU A 309 15.14 4.92 8.37
CA LEU A 309 14.16 5.98 8.66
C LEU A 309 13.38 5.71 9.96
N ALA A 310 13.01 4.45 10.19
CA ALA A 310 12.31 4.04 11.40
C ALA A 310 13.15 4.31 12.65
N LEU A 311 14.40 3.86 12.64
CA LEU A 311 15.33 4.09 13.76
C LEU A 311 15.59 5.58 13.99
N LYS A 312 15.76 6.37 12.93
CA LYS A 312 15.87 7.82 13.02
C LYS A 312 14.66 8.45 13.70
N TYR A 313 13.44 8.04 13.35
CA TYR A 313 12.21 8.60 13.93
C TYR A 313 12.02 8.17 15.38
N ILE A 314 12.33 6.92 15.70
CA ILE A 314 12.28 6.41 17.07
C ILE A 314 13.34 7.12 17.94
N SER A 315 14.57 7.26 17.47
CA SER A 315 15.64 7.94 18.22
C SER A 315 15.31 9.43 18.47
N GLN A 316 14.72 10.14 17.51
CA GLN A 316 14.27 11.53 17.69
C GLN A 316 13.23 11.72 18.79
N PHE A 317 12.55 10.66 19.21
CA PHE A 317 11.62 10.73 20.33
C PHE A 317 12.36 10.76 21.68
N PHE A 318 13.47 10.04 21.81
CA PHE A 318 14.24 9.92 23.06
C PHE A 318 15.32 11.00 23.17
N ILE A 319 15.84 11.51 22.06
CA ILE A 319 16.81 12.59 22.04
C ILE A 319 16.04 13.92 22.05
N ARG A 320 16.30 14.75 23.06
CA ARG A 320 15.67 16.08 23.22
C ARG A 320 16.16 17.08 22.17
#